data_c757163525713f390ae112e1cfc3b8d8
#
_entry.id   c757163525713f390ae112e1cfc3b8d8
#
_cell.length_a   1.000
_cell.length_b   1.000
_cell.length_c   1.000
_cell.angle_alpha   90.00
_cell.angle_beta   90.00
_cell.angle_gamma   90.00
#
_symmetry.space_group_name_H-M   'P 1'
#
loop_
_entity.id
_entity.type
_entity.pdbx_description
1 polymer ?
#
loop_
_entity_poly.entity_id
_entity_poly.type
_entity_poly.pdbx_seq_one_letter_code
_entity_poly.pdbx_strand_id
1 'polypeptide(L)'
;MATTKKVLNWLRREARRGLTIGGLCTAAYPMAKAGLLDGKRATIHWENQDSFAEEFLEVDLTKSVFITDGNRLTTAGGTSSIDLMLKMIADKHGEEMANAVADQMIYSSIRTDQDTQRLSVPTRIGVRHPKLSQVIQMMEQNIEEPISPAVLAKDVGMSTRQLERLFRRYLNRSPKRYYMELRLQKARNLLMQTDMSVINVALACGFASPSHFSKCYRAHYETTPYRERGSHAQRLSI
;
A
#
# COMPACT_ATOMS: atom_id res chain seq x y z
N MET A 1 1.13 -0.15 15.71
CA MET A 1 -0.06 0.37 16.42
C MET A 1 -0.37 -0.52 17.63
N ALA A 2 -0.28 -0.01 18.86
CA ALA A 2 -0.53 -0.80 20.06
C ALA A 2 -2.04 -1.03 20.26
N THR A 3 -2.54 -2.17 19.76
CA THR A 3 -3.94 -2.55 20.01
C THR A 3 -4.07 -3.19 21.39
N THR A 4 -4.93 -2.67 22.24
CA THR A 4 -5.11 -3.20 23.58
C THR A 4 -5.72 -4.61 23.57
N LYS A 5 -5.31 -5.49 24.52
CA LYS A 5 -5.89 -6.84 24.66
C LYS A 5 -7.42 -6.81 24.78
N LYS A 6 -7.99 -5.75 25.35
CA LYS A 6 -9.44 -5.57 25.49
C LYS A 6 -10.13 -5.49 24.12
N VAL A 7 -9.59 -4.73 23.16
CA VAL A 7 -10.13 -4.60 21.81
C VAL A 7 -10.05 -5.92 21.05
N LEU A 8 -8.92 -6.63 21.10
CA LEU A 8 -8.76 -7.92 20.45
C LEU A 8 -9.75 -8.97 21.00
N ASN A 9 -9.92 -9.02 22.31
CA ASN A 9 -10.85 -9.94 22.95
C ASN A 9 -12.30 -9.59 22.61
N TRP A 10 -12.64 -8.30 22.52
CA TRP A 10 -13.96 -7.86 22.09
C TRP A 10 -14.23 -8.28 20.65
N LEU A 11 -13.30 -8.02 19.72
CA LEU A 11 -13.42 -8.42 18.32
C LEU A 11 -13.66 -9.94 18.19
N ARG A 12 -12.85 -10.76 18.88
CA ARG A 12 -13.01 -12.22 18.87
C ARG A 12 -14.36 -12.66 19.44
N ARG A 13 -14.85 -12.01 20.49
CA ARG A 13 -16.15 -12.31 21.07
C ARG A 13 -17.29 -12.03 20.10
N GLU A 14 -17.30 -10.85 19.48
CA GLU A 14 -18.36 -10.46 18.56
C GLU A 14 -18.30 -11.27 17.25
N ALA A 15 -17.09 -11.64 16.80
CA ALA A 15 -16.93 -12.56 15.67
C ALA A 15 -17.54 -13.95 15.92
N ARG A 16 -17.33 -14.51 17.15
CA ARG A 16 -17.94 -15.81 17.55
C ARG A 16 -19.47 -15.74 17.66
N ARG A 17 -20.04 -14.57 17.90
CA ARG A 17 -21.48 -14.33 17.86
C ARG A 17 -22.06 -14.25 16.44
N GLY A 18 -21.21 -14.39 15.42
CA GLY A 18 -21.63 -14.33 14.03
C GLY A 18 -21.80 -12.92 13.46
N LEU A 19 -21.38 -11.86 14.20
CA LEU A 19 -21.54 -10.49 13.72
C LEU A 19 -20.61 -10.20 12.54
N THR A 20 -21.13 -9.43 11.59
CA THR A 20 -20.32 -8.81 10.54
C THR A 20 -19.44 -7.74 11.14
N ILE A 21 -18.13 -7.83 10.88
CA ILE A 21 -17.14 -6.88 11.42
C ILE A 21 -16.46 -6.18 10.24
N GLY A 22 -16.53 -4.85 10.25
CA GLY A 22 -15.88 -3.98 9.26
C GLY A 22 -14.69 -3.24 9.85
N GLY A 23 -13.57 -3.21 9.09
CA GLY A 23 -12.38 -2.44 9.40
C GLY A 23 -12.14 -1.34 8.36
N LEU A 24 -12.08 -0.09 8.78
CA LEU A 24 -11.79 1.04 7.90
C LEU A 24 -10.32 1.46 8.04
N CYS A 25 -9.67 1.74 6.91
CA CYS A 25 -8.28 2.20 6.85
C CYS A 25 -7.34 1.21 7.57
N THR A 26 -6.64 1.63 8.62
CA THR A 26 -5.72 0.80 9.40
C THR A 26 -6.39 -0.18 10.38
N ALA A 27 -7.73 -0.17 10.48
CA ALA A 27 -8.45 -1.09 11.35
C ALA A 27 -8.34 -2.57 10.94
N ALA A 28 -7.85 -2.86 9.72
CA ALA A 28 -7.47 -4.21 9.32
C ALA A 28 -6.38 -4.81 10.25
N TYR A 29 -5.47 -4.00 10.82
CA TYR A 29 -4.46 -4.47 11.78
C TYR A 29 -5.06 -5.14 13.03
N PRO A 30 -5.92 -4.48 13.82
CA PRO A 30 -6.57 -5.14 14.96
C PRO A 30 -7.43 -6.34 14.55
N MET A 31 -8.03 -6.34 13.37
CA MET A 31 -8.78 -7.50 12.87
C MET A 31 -7.83 -8.68 12.58
N ALA A 32 -6.71 -8.47 11.90
CA ALA A 32 -5.70 -9.49 11.64
C ALA A 32 -5.05 -9.98 12.96
N LYS A 33 -4.67 -9.09 13.88
CA LYS A 33 -4.15 -9.45 15.22
C LYS A 33 -5.15 -10.26 16.06
N ALA A 34 -6.44 -10.11 15.78
CA ALA A 34 -7.47 -10.93 16.40
C ALA A 34 -7.66 -12.30 15.70
N GLY A 35 -6.96 -12.59 14.59
CA GLY A 35 -7.11 -13.79 13.78
C GLY A 35 -8.40 -13.81 12.96
N LEU A 36 -8.99 -12.65 12.67
CA LEU A 36 -10.28 -12.56 11.96
C LEU A 36 -10.13 -12.51 10.44
N LEU A 37 -8.91 -12.31 9.96
CA LEU A 37 -8.61 -12.18 8.53
C LEU A 37 -7.78 -13.37 7.99
N ASP A 38 -7.42 -14.34 8.81
CA ASP A 38 -6.65 -15.52 8.40
C ASP A 38 -7.42 -16.31 7.34
N GLY A 39 -6.79 -16.59 6.19
CA GLY A 39 -7.38 -17.24 5.02
C GLY A 39 -8.48 -16.41 4.32
N LYS A 40 -8.58 -15.11 4.63
CA LYS A 40 -9.57 -14.19 4.07
C LYS A 40 -8.95 -13.18 3.12
N ARG A 41 -9.70 -12.80 2.10
CA ARG A 41 -9.38 -11.62 1.30
C ARG A 41 -9.60 -10.36 2.14
N ALA A 42 -8.64 -9.45 2.11
CA ALA A 42 -8.72 -8.20 2.84
C ALA A 42 -7.97 -7.08 2.10
N THR A 43 -8.25 -5.86 2.51
CA THR A 43 -7.49 -4.69 2.07
C THR A 43 -7.19 -3.78 3.25
N ILE A 44 -6.19 -2.93 3.09
CA ILE A 44 -5.77 -1.91 4.05
C ILE A 44 -5.28 -0.69 3.26
N HIS A 45 -5.16 0.47 3.90
CA HIS A 45 -4.63 1.67 3.25
C HIS A 45 -3.30 1.39 2.54
N TRP A 46 -3.14 1.88 1.31
CA TRP A 46 -2.03 1.57 0.42
C TRP A 46 -0.64 1.82 1.04
N GLU A 47 -0.49 2.81 1.92
CA GLU A 47 0.77 3.07 2.63
C GLU A 47 1.16 1.96 3.62
N ASN A 48 0.20 1.16 4.05
CA ASN A 48 0.38 0.10 5.04
C ASN A 48 0.42 -1.30 4.42
N GLN A 49 0.21 -1.44 3.11
CA GLN A 49 0.13 -2.76 2.46
C GLN A 49 1.42 -3.56 2.62
N ASP A 50 2.58 -2.94 2.39
CA ASP A 50 3.86 -3.63 2.50
C ASP A 50 4.10 -4.15 3.93
N SER A 51 3.87 -3.30 4.94
CA SER A 51 4.05 -3.68 6.35
C SER A 51 3.03 -4.70 6.83
N PHE A 52 1.80 -4.62 6.32
CA PHE A 52 0.74 -5.56 6.65
C PHE A 52 1.03 -6.95 6.06
N ALA A 53 1.48 -7.02 4.82
CA ALA A 53 1.85 -8.26 4.15
C ALA A 53 3.01 -8.98 4.85
N GLU A 54 4.00 -8.25 5.37
CA GLU A 54 5.13 -8.81 6.13
C GLU A 54 4.71 -9.36 7.51
N GLU A 55 3.68 -8.76 8.16
CA GLU A 55 3.24 -9.16 9.50
C GLU A 55 2.18 -10.27 9.46
N PHE A 56 1.34 -10.34 8.41
CA PHE A 56 0.17 -11.23 8.34
C PHE A 56 0.16 -12.06 7.05
N LEU A 57 1.00 -13.09 7.03
CA LEU A 57 1.21 -13.96 5.85
C LEU A 57 -0.03 -14.80 5.46
N GLU A 58 -0.93 -15.06 6.42
CA GLU A 58 -2.15 -15.84 6.20
C GLU A 58 -3.30 -15.02 5.60
N VAL A 59 -3.13 -13.72 5.40
CA VAL A 59 -4.16 -12.84 4.82
C VAL A 59 -3.95 -12.71 3.32
N ASP A 60 -4.98 -12.98 2.52
CA ASP A 60 -4.97 -12.70 1.08
C ASP A 60 -5.17 -11.20 0.84
N LEU A 61 -4.06 -10.45 0.92
CA LEU A 61 -4.06 -9.00 0.82
C LEU A 61 -4.22 -8.51 -0.61
N THR A 62 -5.25 -7.71 -0.85
CA THR A 62 -5.54 -7.11 -2.16
C THR A 62 -5.24 -5.61 -2.19
N LYS A 63 -5.14 -5.05 -3.41
CA LYS A 63 -4.97 -3.60 -3.64
C LYS A 63 -6.28 -2.88 -3.91
N SER A 64 -7.40 -3.55 -3.69
CA SER A 64 -8.75 -3.03 -3.90
C SER A 64 -9.09 -1.90 -2.93
N VAL A 65 -10.02 -1.03 -3.31
CA VAL A 65 -10.49 0.07 -2.44
C VAL A 65 -11.27 -0.46 -1.24
N PHE A 66 -12.00 -1.56 -1.40
CA PHE A 66 -12.62 -2.31 -0.32
C PHE A 66 -12.74 -3.80 -0.68
N ILE A 67 -12.94 -4.65 0.32
CA ILE A 67 -13.20 -6.09 0.16
C ILE A 67 -14.30 -6.49 1.13
N THR A 68 -15.20 -7.36 0.62
CA THR A 68 -16.17 -8.10 1.41
C THR A 68 -15.87 -9.58 1.28
N ASP A 69 -15.60 -10.28 2.39
CA ASP A 69 -15.36 -11.72 2.43
C ASP A 69 -16.16 -12.35 3.58
N GLY A 70 -17.34 -12.85 3.22
CA GLY A 70 -18.31 -13.34 4.18
C GLY A 70 -18.76 -12.23 5.13
N ASN A 71 -18.54 -12.43 6.42
CA ASN A 71 -18.86 -11.44 7.45
C ASN A 71 -17.64 -10.59 7.88
N ARG A 72 -16.63 -10.47 7.02
CA ARG A 72 -15.47 -9.59 7.20
C ARG A 72 -15.43 -8.56 6.08
N LEU A 73 -15.37 -7.30 6.45
CA LEU A 73 -15.36 -6.16 5.55
C LEU A 73 -14.10 -5.34 5.83
N THR A 74 -13.37 -4.95 4.80
CA THR A 74 -12.20 -4.08 4.94
C THR A 74 -12.18 -3.02 3.87
N THR A 75 -11.75 -1.81 4.20
CA THR A 75 -11.56 -0.72 3.23
C THR A 75 -10.19 -0.08 3.35
N ALA A 76 -9.74 0.52 2.25
CA ALA A 76 -8.55 1.36 2.24
C ALA A 76 -8.68 2.65 3.09
N GLY A 77 -9.88 2.98 3.52
CA GLY A 77 -10.17 4.22 4.25
C GLY A 77 -10.44 5.41 3.34
N GLY A 78 -10.59 6.60 3.93
CA GLY A 78 -10.99 7.79 3.18
C GLY A 78 -12.36 7.58 2.49
N THR A 79 -12.46 8.02 1.24
CA THR A 79 -13.71 7.90 0.45
C THR A 79 -14.08 6.46 0.10
N SER A 80 -13.15 5.48 0.17
CA SER A 80 -13.49 4.08 -0.07
C SER A 80 -14.42 3.47 0.98
N SER A 81 -14.55 4.13 2.13
CA SER A 81 -15.57 3.77 3.13
C SER A 81 -16.98 4.09 2.66
N ILE A 82 -17.15 5.14 1.84
CA ILE A 82 -18.42 5.47 1.20
C ILE A 82 -18.79 4.37 0.21
N ASP A 83 -17.82 3.93 -0.63
CA ASP A 83 -18.05 2.87 -1.62
C ASP A 83 -18.54 1.58 -0.96
N LEU A 84 -17.88 1.16 0.14
CA LEU A 84 -18.31 -0.01 0.90
C LEU A 84 -19.72 0.16 1.47
N MET A 85 -20.05 1.34 2.03
CA MET A 85 -21.40 1.58 2.57
C MET A 85 -22.46 1.58 1.48
N LEU A 86 -22.17 2.17 0.32
CA LEU A 86 -23.08 2.14 -0.83
C LEU A 86 -23.27 0.69 -1.33
N LYS A 87 -22.20 -0.12 -1.39
CA LYS A 87 -22.31 -1.55 -1.70
C LYS A 87 -23.21 -2.29 -0.71
N MET A 88 -23.05 -2.06 0.59
CA MET A 88 -23.91 -2.67 1.62
C MET A 88 -25.39 -2.24 1.49
N ILE A 89 -25.64 -0.98 1.12
CA ILE A 89 -27.00 -0.47 0.85
C ILE A 89 -27.56 -1.15 -0.39
N ALA A 90 -26.79 -1.24 -1.47
CA ALA A 90 -27.21 -1.90 -2.70
C ALA A 90 -27.57 -3.38 -2.46
N ASP A 91 -26.74 -4.11 -1.71
CA ASP A 91 -26.97 -5.52 -1.38
C ASP A 91 -28.24 -5.74 -0.56
N LYS A 92 -28.62 -4.80 0.28
CA LYS A 92 -29.77 -4.93 1.18
C LYS A 92 -31.04 -4.28 0.65
N HIS A 93 -30.92 -3.18 -0.08
CA HIS A 93 -32.04 -2.31 -0.47
C HIS A 93 -32.13 -2.06 -1.98
N GLY A 94 -31.19 -2.61 -2.76
CA GLY A 94 -31.13 -2.44 -4.21
C GLY A 94 -30.29 -1.24 -4.66
N GLU A 95 -29.85 -1.30 -5.92
CA GLU A 95 -28.98 -0.27 -6.54
C GLU A 95 -29.65 1.11 -6.60
N GLU A 96 -30.97 1.18 -6.81
CA GLU A 96 -31.71 2.44 -6.87
C GLU A 96 -31.57 3.24 -5.56
N MET A 97 -31.69 2.55 -4.42
CA MET A 97 -31.51 3.20 -3.11
C MET A 97 -30.06 3.65 -2.90
N ALA A 98 -29.08 2.83 -3.27
CA ALA A 98 -27.67 3.21 -3.16
C ALA A 98 -27.35 4.43 -4.03
N ASN A 99 -27.85 4.47 -5.25
CA ASN A 99 -27.67 5.61 -6.16
C ASN A 99 -28.35 6.88 -5.60
N ALA A 100 -29.55 6.78 -5.06
CA ALA A 100 -30.22 7.92 -4.43
C ALA A 100 -29.42 8.49 -3.24
N VAL A 101 -28.81 7.62 -2.43
CA VAL A 101 -27.92 8.03 -1.34
C VAL A 101 -26.65 8.70 -1.88
N ALA A 102 -26.04 8.14 -2.94
CA ALA A 102 -24.86 8.72 -3.56
C ALA A 102 -25.15 10.12 -4.14
N ASP A 103 -26.29 10.31 -4.79
CA ASP A 103 -26.74 11.61 -5.32
C ASP A 103 -26.90 12.64 -4.20
N GLN A 104 -27.52 12.27 -3.07
CA GLN A 104 -27.63 13.15 -1.90
C GLN A 104 -26.28 13.54 -1.30
N MET A 105 -25.29 12.66 -1.40
CA MET A 105 -23.92 12.91 -0.96
C MET A 105 -23.08 13.67 -2.00
N ILE A 106 -23.61 13.95 -3.19
CA ILE A 106 -22.87 14.52 -4.34
C ILE A 106 -21.65 13.63 -4.68
N TYR A 107 -21.80 12.31 -4.53
CA TYR A 107 -20.76 11.32 -4.75
C TYR A 107 -20.98 10.63 -6.11
N SER A 108 -20.34 11.17 -7.16
CA SER A 108 -20.57 10.79 -8.55
C SER A 108 -19.69 9.66 -9.08
N SER A 109 -18.68 9.23 -8.33
CA SER A 109 -17.70 8.21 -8.77
C SER A 109 -17.69 7.02 -7.82
N ILE A 110 -18.77 6.23 -7.85
CA ILE A 110 -18.88 4.99 -7.06
C ILE A 110 -17.88 3.98 -7.60
N ARG A 111 -17.02 3.46 -6.71
CA ARG A 111 -16.02 2.44 -7.01
C ARG A 111 -16.48 1.07 -6.53
N THR A 112 -15.92 0.03 -7.14
CA THR A 112 -16.18 -1.37 -6.82
C THR A 112 -14.97 -2.01 -6.15
N ASP A 113 -15.10 -3.24 -5.71
CA ASP A 113 -13.99 -4.06 -5.19
C ASP A 113 -12.94 -4.44 -6.26
N GLN A 114 -13.19 -4.13 -7.53
CA GLN A 114 -12.23 -4.27 -8.62
C GLN A 114 -11.34 -3.01 -8.79
N ASP A 115 -11.75 -1.89 -8.22
CA ASP A 115 -11.02 -0.63 -8.33
C ASP A 115 -9.81 -0.60 -7.39
N THR A 116 -8.69 -0.05 -7.87
CA THR A 116 -7.47 0.07 -7.09
C THR A 116 -7.41 1.37 -6.30
N GLN A 117 -6.72 1.35 -5.17
CA GLN A 117 -6.62 2.49 -4.26
C GLN A 117 -5.83 3.68 -4.84
N ARG A 118 -4.80 3.39 -5.63
CA ARG A 118 -3.89 4.43 -6.13
C ARG A 118 -4.29 4.84 -7.54
N LEU A 119 -4.19 6.12 -7.80
CA LEU A 119 -4.29 6.64 -9.16
C LEU A 119 -3.29 5.92 -10.08
N SER A 120 -3.66 5.72 -11.33
CA SER A 120 -2.77 5.12 -12.33
C SER A 120 -1.44 5.88 -12.42
N VAL A 121 -0.36 5.18 -12.79
CA VAL A 121 0.96 5.80 -12.94
C VAL A 121 0.91 7.06 -13.80
N PRO A 122 0.25 7.09 -14.99
CA PRO A 122 0.13 8.31 -15.78
C PRO A 122 -0.46 9.50 -15.02
N THR A 123 -1.49 9.24 -14.22
CA THR A 123 -2.14 10.29 -13.42
C THR A 123 -1.23 10.79 -12.30
N ARG A 124 -0.54 9.88 -11.59
CA ARG A 124 0.37 10.23 -10.49
C ARG A 124 1.58 11.04 -10.91
N ILE A 125 2.15 10.74 -12.08
CA ILE A 125 3.32 11.45 -12.60
C ILE A 125 2.97 12.65 -13.50
N GLY A 126 1.67 12.87 -13.78
CA GLY A 126 1.20 13.93 -14.66
C GLY A 126 1.59 13.75 -16.13
N VAL A 127 2.01 12.54 -16.54
CA VAL A 127 2.54 12.25 -17.89
C VAL A 127 1.86 11.04 -18.49
N ARG A 128 1.18 11.25 -19.62
CA ARG A 128 0.54 10.17 -20.39
C ARG A 128 1.51 9.57 -21.41
N HIS A 129 2.48 8.79 -20.97
CA HIS A 129 3.42 8.10 -21.83
C HIS A 129 3.42 6.59 -21.54
N PRO A 130 2.80 5.75 -22.38
CA PRO A 130 2.56 4.32 -22.07
C PRO A 130 3.82 3.57 -21.64
N LYS A 131 4.92 3.68 -22.42
CA LYS A 131 6.17 2.99 -22.10
C LYS A 131 6.82 3.46 -20.80
N LEU A 132 6.73 4.76 -20.46
CA LEU A 132 7.22 5.28 -19.18
C LEU A 132 6.41 4.71 -18.01
N SER A 133 5.10 4.70 -18.14
CA SER A 133 4.20 4.14 -17.12
C SER A 133 4.45 2.65 -16.90
N GLN A 134 4.65 1.89 -17.99
CA GLN A 134 4.98 0.47 -17.93
C GLN A 134 6.30 0.22 -17.18
N VAL A 135 7.35 0.98 -17.52
CA VAL A 135 8.64 0.86 -16.82
C VAL A 135 8.53 1.19 -15.34
N ILE A 136 7.79 2.26 -14.98
CA ILE A 136 7.59 2.61 -13.55
C ILE A 136 6.82 1.50 -12.83
N GLN A 137 5.79 0.93 -13.46
CA GLN A 137 5.05 -0.19 -12.89
C GLN A 137 5.94 -1.42 -12.67
N MET A 138 6.80 -1.75 -13.64
CA MET A 138 7.80 -2.83 -13.49
C MET A 138 8.76 -2.55 -12.32
N MET A 139 9.22 -1.30 -12.15
CA MET A 139 10.06 -0.92 -11.01
C MET A 139 9.32 -1.08 -9.67
N GLU A 140 8.05 -0.66 -9.59
CA GLU A 140 7.23 -0.79 -8.37
C GLU A 140 6.96 -2.25 -7.99
N GLN A 141 6.86 -3.14 -8.97
CA GLN A 141 6.63 -4.57 -8.76
C GLN A 141 7.90 -5.35 -8.40
N ASN A 142 9.08 -4.80 -8.67
CA ASN A 142 10.36 -5.48 -8.49
C ASN A 142 11.31 -4.67 -7.59
N ILE A 143 10.84 -4.32 -6.39
CA ILE A 143 11.61 -3.54 -5.41
C ILE A 143 12.72 -4.37 -4.77
N GLU A 144 12.41 -5.61 -4.39
CA GLU A 144 13.32 -6.53 -3.69
C GLU A 144 14.42 -7.05 -4.61
N GLU A 145 14.07 -7.39 -5.85
CA GLU A 145 15.00 -7.81 -6.90
C GLU A 145 15.04 -6.79 -8.04
N PRO A 146 15.79 -5.69 -7.91
CA PRO A 146 15.73 -4.59 -8.84
C PRO A 146 16.20 -4.97 -10.24
N ILE A 147 15.33 -4.77 -11.22
CA ILE A 147 15.62 -4.97 -12.65
C ILE A 147 16.56 -3.88 -13.15
N SER A 148 17.58 -4.26 -13.92
CA SER A 148 18.51 -3.28 -14.49
C SER A 148 17.85 -2.37 -15.53
N PRO A 149 18.29 -1.10 -15.67
CA PRO A 149 17.75 -0.19 -16.68
C PRO A 149 17.85 -0.73 -18.12
N ALA A 150 18.82 -1.57 -18.40
CA ALA A 150 18.99 -2.18 -19.73
C ALA A 150 17.88 -3.20 -20.01
N VAL A 151 17.53 -4.03 -19.02
CA VAL A 151 16.43 -5.00 -19.13
C VAL A 151 15.11 -4.26 -19.22
N LEU A 152 14.84 -3.29 -18.32
CA LEU A 152 13.62 -2.47 -18.36
C LEU A 152 13.42 -1.80 -19.73
N ALA A 153 14.48 -1.27 -20.32
CA ALA A 153 14.40 -0.66 -21.64
C ALA A 153 14.06 -1.69 -22.73
N LYS A 154 14.72 -2.86 -22.70
CA LYS A 154 14.49 -3.95 -23.65
C LYS A 154 13.03 -4.44 -23.62
N ASP A 155 12.47 -4.63 -22.42
CA ASP A 155 11.12 -5.16 -22.23
C ASP A 155 10.03 -4.24 -22.80
N VAL A 156 10.30 -2.93 -22.84
CA VAL A 156 9.39 -1.96 -23.48
C VAL A 156 9.78 -1.60 -24.92
N GLY A 157 10.72 -2.35 -25.53
CA GLY A 157 11.18 -2.11 -26.90
C GLY A 157 11.87 -0.76 -27.09
N MET A 158 12.83 -0.42 -26.19
CA MET A 158 13.62 0.80 -26.22
C MET A 158 15.10 0.51 -25.99
N SER A 159 15.98 1.41 -26.46
CA SER A 159 17.37 1.42 -26.00
C SER A 159 17.47 2.08 -24.60
N THR A 160 18.52 1.74 -23.85
CA THR A 160 18.81 2.37 -22.55
C THR A 160 18.93 3.89 -22.67
N ARG A 161 19.53 4.40 -23.76
CA ARG A 161 19.66 5.84 -24.03
C ARG A 161 18.30 6.51 -24.23
N GLN A 162 17.37 5.84 -24.93
CA GLN A 162 16.00 6.33 -25.09
C GLN A 162 15.27 6.38 -23.74
N LEU A 163 15.41 5.33 -22.90
CA LEU A 163 14.85 5.29 -21.57
C LEU A 163 15.38 6.41 -20.68
N GLU A 164 16.70 6.64 -20.66
CA GLU A 164 17.31 7.73 -19.91
C GLU A 164 16.79 9.09 -20.34
N ARG A 165 16.69 9.34 -21.66
CA ARG A 165 16.13 10.59 -22.20
C ARG A 165 14.68 10.78 -21.79
N LEU A 166 13.89 9.71 -21.78
CA LEU A 166 12.49 9.73 -21.38
C LEU A 166 12.34 10.13 -19.90
N PHE A 167 13.10 9.48 -19.03
CA PHE A 167 13.08 9.78 -17.58
C PHE A 167 13.55 11.21 -17.31
N ARG A 168 14.62 11.68 -17.96
CA ARG A 168 15.10 13.07 -17.83
C ARG A 168 14.05 14.07 -18.29
N ARG A 169 13.42 13.81 -19.43
CA ARG A 169 12.43 14.72 -20.03
C ARG A 169 11.20 14.90 -19.16
N TYR A 170 10.65 13.80 -18.63
CA TYR A 170 9.36 13.82 -17.96
C TYR A 170 9.45 13.84 -16.43
N LEU A 171 10.52 13.32 -15.84
CA LEU A 171 10.67 13.18 -14.41
C LEU A 171 11.88 13.95 -13.85
N ASN A 172 12.68 14.59 -14.72
CA ASN A 172 13.92 15.30 -14.37
C ASN A 172 14.90 14.44 -13.56
N ARG A 173 14.94 13.13 -13.80
CA ARG A 173 15.77 12.12 -13.09
C ARG A 173 16.26 11.07 -14.06
N SER A 174 17.33 10.33 -13.69
CA SER A 174 17.70 9.10 -14.39
C SER A 174 16.82 7.93 -13.92
N PRO A 175 16.63 6.87 -14.74
CA PRO A 175 15.93 5.65 -14.31
C PRO A 175 16.48 5.06 -13.02
N LYS A 176 17.81 5.00 -12.90
CA LYS A 176 18.50 4.48 -11.71
C LYS A 176 18.19 5.30 -10.46
N ARG A 177 18.16 6.63 -10.57
CA ARG A 177 17.84 7.51 -9.44
C ARG A 177 16.38 7.36 -9.04
N TYR A 178 15.47 7.35 -9.99
CA TYR A 178 14.04 7.17 -9.72
C TYR A 178 13.76 5.83 -9.02
N TYR A 179 14.38 4.75 -9.51
CA TYR A 179 14.24 3.43 -8.89
C TYR A 179 14.80 3.40 -7.46
N MET A 180 15.94 4.06 -7.23
CA MET A 180 16.51 4.20 -5.89
C MET A 180 15.53 4.93 -4.95
N GLU A 181 14.88 6.00 -5.41
CA GLU A 181 13.90 6.75 -4.62
C GLU A 181 12.68 5.89 -4.27
N LEU A 182 12.16 5.06 -5.20
CA LEU A 182 11.08 4.10 -4.91
C LEU A 182 11.47 3.10 -3.82
N ARG A 183 12.67 2.54 -3.89
CA ARG A 183 13.19 1.60 -2.91
C ARG A 183 13.39 2.24 -1.53
N LEU A 184 13.88 3.47 -1.49
CA LEU A 184 14.04 4.23 -0.25
C LEU A 184 12.67 4.61 0.36
N GLN A 185 11.67 4.91 -0.47
CA GLN A 185 10.31 5.18 0.01
C GLN A 185 9.70 3.93 0.67
N LYS A 186 9.81 2.74 0.04
CA LYS A 186 9.39 1.48 0.66
C LYS A 186 10.14 1.24 1.97
N ALA A 187 11.46 1.43 1.98
CA ALA A 187 12.27 1.24 3.17
C ALA A 187 11.82 2.16 4.33
N ARG A 188 11.49 3.41 4.04
CA ARG A 188 10.98 4.35 5.04
C ARG A 188 9.66 3.87 5.63
N ASN A 189 8.73 3.40 4.80
CA ASN A 189 7.47 2.86 5.26
C ASN A 189 7.68 1.66 6.19
N LEU A 190 8.53 0.69 5.79
CA LEU A 190 8.86 -0.47 6.63
C LEU A 190 9.53 -0.08 7.95
N LEU A 191 10.48 0.87 7.93
CA LEU A 191 11.13 1.36 9.15
C LEU A 191 10.16 1.99 10.14
N MET A 192 9.13 2.68 9.65
CA MET A 192 8.15 3.41 10.46
C MET A 192 6.98 2.54 10.90
N GLN A 193 6.68 1.46 10.21
CA GLN A 193 5.44 0.71 10.40
C GLN A 193 5.65 -0.72 10.91
N THR A 194 6.89 -1.23 10.88
CA THR A 194 7.23 -2.60 11.31
C THR A 194 8.36 -2.61 12.34
N ASP A 195 8.50 -3.74 13.03
CA ASP A 195 9.63 -4.01 13.93
C ASP A 195 10.82 -4.72 13.21
N MET A 196 10.78 -4.81 11.86
CA MET A 196 11.85 -5.41 11.07
C MET A 196 13.20 -4.76 11.39
N SER A 197 14.26 -5.55 11.49
CA SER A 197 15.60 -4.97 11.65
C SER A 197 15.99 -4.07 10.47
N VAL A 198 16.84 -3.07 10.68
CA VAL A 198 17.33 -2.19 9.60
C VAL A 198 17.99 -3.00 8.47
N ILE A 199 18.62 -4.13 8.83
CA ILE A 199 19.24 -5.06 7.86
C ILE A 199 18.15 -5.72 7.00
N ASN A 200 17.11 -6.25 7.63
CA ASN A 200 16.00 -6.90 6.91
C ASN A 200 15.25 -5.91 6.01
N VAL A 201 15.02 -4.67 6.49
CA VAL A 201 14.45 -3.60 5.66
C VAL A 201 15.32 -3.30 4.44
N ALA A 202 16.66 -3.25 4.61
CA ALA A 202 17.57 -3.06 3.48
C ALA A 202 17.43 -4.19 2.45
N LEU A 203 17.38 -5.45 2.88
CA LEU A 203 17.19 -6.61 2.01
C LEU A 203 15.84 -6.57 1.29
N ALA A 204 14.74 -6.39 2.02
CA ALA A 204 13.39 -6.29 1.46
C ALA A 204 13.22 -5.13 0.46
N CYS A 205 14.15 -4.16 0.47
CA CYS A 205 14.20 -3.07 -0.51
C CYS A 205 15.32 -3.24 -1.54
N GLY A 206 15.87 -4.46 -1.68
CA GLY A 206 16.81 -4.85 -2.72
C GLY A 206 18.24 -4.29 -2.53
N PHE A 207 18.63 -3.90 -1.32
CA PHE A 207 20.00 -3.47 -1.04
C PHE A 207 20.85 -4.66 -0.59
N ALA A 208 21.83 -5.02 -1.40
CA ALA A 208 22.78 -6.09 -1.07
C ALA A 208 23.72 -5.74 0.10
N SER A 209 23.87 -4.45 0.45
CA SER A 209 24.74 -3.97 1.51
C SER A 209 24.01 -2.99 2.44
N PRO A 210 23.90 -3.30 3.75
CA PRO A 210 23.32 -2.39 4.74
C PRO A 210 24.06 -1.04 4.84
N SER A 211 25.39 -1.06 4.63
CA SER A 211 26.19 0.17 4.60
C SER A 211 25.84 1.05 3.41
N HIS A 212 25.68 0.47 2.22
CA HIS A 212 25.23 1.18 1.03
C HIS A 212 23.81 1.73 1.22
N PHE A 213 22.89 0.92 1.78
CA PHE A 213 21.55 1.36 2.14
C PHE A 213 21.57 2.60 3.04
N SER A 214 22.30 2.52 4.17
CA SER A 214 22.39 3.61 5.15
C SER A 214 22.95 4.90 4.53
N LYS A 215 23.94 4.78 3.64
CA LYS A 215 24.51 5.92 2.90
C LYS A 215 23.47 6.55 1.96
N CYS A 216 22.76 5.74 1.16
CA CYS A 216 21.73 6.21 0.24
C CYS A 216 20.55 6.83 1.00
N TYR A 217 20.13 6.20 2.09
CA TYR A 217 19.04 6.68 2.94
C TYR A 217 19.36 8.04 3.55
N ARG A 218 20.56 8.18 4.15
CA ARG A 218 21.00 9.44 4.72
C ARG A 218 21.13 10.56 3.67
N ALA A 219 21.63 10.23 2.48
CA ALA A 219 21.74 11.20 1.39
C ALA A 219 20.37 11.70 0.87
N HIS A 220 19.33 10.87 1.00
CA HIS A 220 18.00 11.20 0.51
C HIS A 220 17.09 11.86 1.57
N TYR A 221 17.14 11.38 2.82
CA TYR A 221 16.26 11.82 3.92
C TYR A 221 16.98 12.69 4.98
N GLU A 222 18.26 12.95 4.82
CA GLU A 222 19.09 13.73 5.77
C GLU A 222 19.15 13.13 7.19
N THR A 223 18.66 11.91 7.36
CA THR A 223 18.68 11.15 8.61
C THR A 223 19.12 9.70 8.38
N THR A 224 19.49 8.99 9.45
CA THR A 224 19.85 7.57 9.33
C THR A 224 18.64 6.67 9.53
N PRO A 225 18.61 5.45 8.95
CA PRO A 225 17.53 4.49 9.17
C PRO A 225 17.25 4.21 10.65
N TYR A 226 18.30 4.15 11.47
CA TYR A 226 18.19 3.92 12.92
C TYR A 226 17.54 5.10 13.65
N ARG A 227 17.89 6.35 13.28
CA ARG A 227 17.26 7.54 13.88
C ARG A 227 15.81 7.68 13.47
N GLU A 228 15.48 7.40 12.20
CA GLU A 228 14.09 7.43 11.73
C GLU A 228 13.21 6.50 12.56
N ARG A 229 13.66 5.27 12.81
CA ARG A 229 12.95 4.31 13.66
C ARG A 229 12.81 4.79 15.11
N GLY A 230 13.87 5.30 15.72
CA GLY A 230 13.86 5.79 17.10
C GLY A 230 12.92 6.95 17.32
N SER A 231 12.84 7.89 16.39
CA SER A 231 11.91 9.04 16.45
C SER A 231 10.45 8.61 16.29
N HIS A 232 10.16 7.50 15.60
CA HIS A 232 8.79 6.98 15.51
C HIS A 232 8.36 6.28 16.80
N ALA A 233 9.23 5.48 17.42
CA ALA A 233 8.96 4.82 18.69
C ALA A 233 8.64 5.84 19.81
N GLN A 234 9.32 6.98 19.83
CA GLN A 234 9.04 8.08 20.78
C GLN A 234 7.69 8.77 20.53
N ARG A 235 7.22 8.87 19.29
CA ARG A 235 5.90 9.48 18.97
C ARG A 235 4.72 8.58 19.33
N LEU A 236 4.92 7.27 19.48
CA LEU A 236 3.88 6.30 19.84
C LEU A 236 3.79 6.09 21.36
N SER A 237 4.72 6.62 22.15
CA SER A 237 4.76 6.53 23.61
C SER A 237 4.19 7.77 24.34
N ILE A 238 3.65 8.73 23.59
CA ILE A 238 2.86 9.87 24.09
C ILE A 238 1.39 9.62 23.72
#